data_c5662d3950fdbc0febb810fe9cfd7bb7
#
_entry.id   c5662d3950fdbc0febb810fe9cfd7bb7
#
_cell.length_a   1.000
_cell.length_b   1.000
_cell.length_c   1.000
_cell.angle_alpha   90.00
_cell.angle_beta   90.00
_cell.angle_gamma   90.00
#
_symmetry.space_group_name_H-M   'P 1'
#
loop_
_entity.id
_entity.type
_entity.pdbx_description
1 polymer ?
#
loop_
_entity_poly.entity_id
_entity_poly.type
_entity_poly.pdbx_seq_one_letter_code
_entity_poly.pdbx_strand_id
1 'polypeptide(L)'
;MASGTNWMRNREGLGLWEHRGKVAVVGWGQSHIDRRWDGVTMDRSCGGLSKEACLKAIADAGLTLDDIDGLITSPDTRAEQTWAPRPYFAPPYDSEDGLTKASAEWIKKQLGLKNVKYMKSDAPYIGPMMGLAAQAVGDGLCKTALVWYPMVNLPGRYGHNNPENNRQEAAGDRAFALPWGYQSGAMFNNLVVFLQYCKKYGKSHDGLAPLCLNLRRNGLRTPWSYYALHEPHQLTLEEYLNGRVIEEPLVIHDCDRPVNTCGAFIFTTAERAKDLRQKPIYVLNHAQNAGRGRSSMATLEEHQAAVASLARKMWEGSGLSAKDVDIFNPYDGYLTFTQTFLEGFQWHGVKLGEAHDFYASDIRVEGPHPFLSSGGNNGTGRTRACLFSDSLEQLRGTAGARQVTVRADTALAGCNTPDSCGFVMFSKHPN
;
A
#
# COMPACT_ATOMS: atom_id res chain seq x y z
N MET A 1 26.86 -15.98 4.46
CA MET A 1 25.93 -14.82 4.43
C MET A 1 25.32 -14.83 3.04
N ALA A 2 24.05 -15.22 2.92
CA ALA A 2 23.33 -15.18 1.65
C ALA A 2 23.21 -13.71 1.24
N SER A 3 23.61 -13.42 0.02
CA SER A 3 23.59 -12.06 -0.56
C SER A 3 22.18 -11.47 -0.54
N GLY A 4 22.06 -10.32 0.02
CA GLY A 4 20.97 -9.53 0.52
C GLY A 4 19.65 -9.31 -0.22
N THR A 5 19.26 -10.06 -1.24
CA THR A 5 18.00 -9.81 -1.95
C THR A 5 17.10 -11.03 -2.14
N ASN A 6 17.52 -12.20 -1.71
CA ASN A 6 16.74 -13.44 -1.91
C ASN A 6 15.44 -13.47 -1.10
N TRP A 7 15.38 -12.73 0.02
CA TRP A 7 14.18 -12.60 0.84
C TRP A 7 13.03 -11.92 0.08
N MET A 8 13.33 -11.11 -0.92
CA MET A 8 12.34 -10.31 -1.65
C MET A 8 11.52 -11.12 -2.65
N ARG A 9 11.92 -12.34 -2.97
CA ARG A 9 11.28 -13.15 -4.00
C ARG A 9 10.98 -12.35 -5.29
N ASN A 10 12.01 -11.71 -5.81
CA ASN A 10 11.90 -10.78 -6.95
C ASN A 10 12.09 -11.44 -8.32
N ARG A 11 12.28 -12.75 -8.39
CA ARG A 11 12.43 -13.53 -9.62
C ARG A 11 11.49 -14.73 -9.65
N GLU A 12 11.19 -15.24 -10.83
CA GLU A 12 10.47 -16.49 -11.06
C GLU A 12 11.38 -17.71 -10.83
N GLY A 13 10.80 -18.89 -10.68
CA GLY A 13 11.54 -20.14 -10.53
C GLY A 13 12.08 -20.42 -9.12
N LEU A 14 11.50 -19.77 -8.08
CA LEU A 14 11.88 -20.01 -6.69
C LEU A 14 11.06 -21.16 -6.03
N GLY A 15 10.00 -21.63 -6.70
CA GLY A 15 9.09 -22.65 -6.17
C GLY A 15 8.25 -22.16 -4.99
N LEU A 16 7.62 -23.07 -4.29
CA LEU A 16 6.84 -22.77 -3.09
C LEU A 16 7.70 -22.01 -2.07
N TRP A 17 7.08 -21.05 -1.39
CA TRP A 17 7.77 -20.34 -0.34
C TRP A 17 8.02 -21.27 0.87
N GLU A 18 9.25 -21.33 1.32
CA GLU A 18 9.71 -22.26 2.37
C GLU A 18 9.01 -22.07 3.72
N HIS A 19 8.48 -20.84 3.98
CA HIS A 19 7.75 -20.51 5.20
C HIS A 19 6.24 -20.39 4.98
N ARG A 20 5.73 -20.90 3.85
CA ARG A 20 4.30 -20.93 3.54
C ARG A 20 3.50 -21.52 4.70
N GLY A 21 2.54 -20.74 5.23
CA GLY A 21 1.70 -21.13 6.34
C GLY A 21 2.38 -21.26 7.71
N LYS A 22 3.68 -20.97 7.81
CA LYS A 22 4.45 -21.03 9.07
C LYS A 22 4.53 -19.68 9.79
N VAL A 23 4.09 -18.62 9.16
CA VAL A 23 4.05 -17.26 9.69
C VAL A 23 2.62 -16.73 9.61
N ALA A 24 2.20 -15.96 10.60
CA ALA A 24 0.89 -15.36 10.65
C ALA A 24 0.95 -13.88 11.07
N VAL A 25 -0.03 -13.09 10.57
CA VAL A 25 -0.32 -11.75 11.08
C VAL A 25 -1.36 -11.89 12.17
N VAL A 26 -1.05 -11.31 13.35
CA VAL A 26 -1.86 -11.47 14.55
C VAL A 26 -2.38 -10.15 15.12
N GLY A 27 -1.90 -9.03 14.64
CA GLY A 27 -2.36 -7.71 15.07
C GLY A 27 -2.18 -6.66 14.00
N TRP A 28 -3.04 -5.65 14.01
CA TRP A 28 -2.86 -4.44 13.22
C TRP A 28 -3.36 -3.21 13.97
N GLY A 29 -2.86 -2.05 13.62
CA GLY A 29 -3.27 -0.79 14.22
C GLY A 29 -3.18 0.36 13.25
N GLN A 30 -4.21 1.20 13.25
CA GLN A 30 -4.29 2.43 12.48
C GLN A 30 -4.21 3.60 13.45
N SER A 31 -3.28 4.53 13.20
CA SER A 31 -3.22 5.78 13.93
C SER A 31 -4.37 6.70 13.54
N HIS A 32 -4.47 7.80 14.22
CA HIS A 32 -5.26 8.94 13.77
C HIS A 32 -4.92 9.30 12.31
N ILE A 33 -5.88 9.89 11.61
CA ILE A 33 -5.72 10.34 10.25
C ILE A 33 -6.05 11.81 10.14
N ASP A 34 -5.08 12.62 9.70
CA ASP A 34 -5.22 14.06 9.51
C ASP A 34 -4.84 14.47 8.09
N ARG A 35 -5.37 15.58 7.63
CA ARG A 35 -4.97 16.18 6.37
C ARG A 35 -3.65 16.91 6.47
N ARG A 36 -3.48 17.66 7.56
CA ARG A 36 -2.35 18.56 7.79
C ARG A 36 -1.88 18.41 9.23
N TRP A 37 -0.60 18.64 9.46
CA TRP A 37 -0.08 18.81 10.79
C TRP A 37 0.00 20.32 11.13
N ASP A 38 -0.32 20.66 12.36
CA ASP A 38 -0.31 22.05 12.87
C ASP A 38 1.10 22.58 13.22
N GLY A 39 2.11 21.69 13.19
CA GLY A 39 3.49 22.03 13.51
C GLY A 39 3.83 22.05 15.01
N VAL A 40 2.86 21.76 15.90
CA VAL A 40 3.04 21.83 17.35
C VAL A 40 2.54 20.59 18.11
N THR A 41 1.47 19.94 17.65
CA THR A 41 0.89 18.79 18.33
C THR A 41 1.73 17.52 18.07
N MET A 42 2.63 17.21 19.00
CA MET A 42 3.62 16.13 18.83
C MET A 42 2.98 14.74 18.63
N ASP A 43 1.83 14.47 19.22
CA ASP A 43 1.08 13.20 18.99
C ASP A 43 0.55 13.07 17.54
N ARG A 44 0.59 14.16 16.76
CA ARG A 44 0.24 14.20 15.32
C ARG A 44 1.44 14.29 14.39
N SER A 45 2.65 14.32 14.95
CA SER A 45 3.89 14.21 14.20
C SER A 45 4.05 12.81 13.59
N CYS A 46 4.99 12.63 12.69
CA CYS A 46 5.31 11.32 12.11
C CYS A 46 5.57 10.26 13.21
N GLY A 47 6.35 10.63 14.21
CA GLY A 47 6.65 9.75 15.35
C GLY A 47 5.43 9.49 16.23
N GLY A 48 4.65 10.52 16.56
CA GLY A 48 3.42 10.37 17.35
C GLY A 48 2.44 9.40 16.72
N LEU A 49 2.14 9.58 15.43
CA LEU A 49 1.26 8.69 14.67
C LEU A 49 1.84 7.27 14.58
N SER A 50 3.17 7.12 14.38
CA SER A 50 3.82 5.82 14.34
C SER A 50 3.73 5.09 15.68
N LYS A 51 3.98 5.80 16.79
CA LYS A 51 3.84 5.26 18.15
C LYS A 51 2.41 4.80 18.44
N GLU A 52 1.41 5.61 18.08
CA GLU A 52 0.00 5.27 18.24
C GLU A 52 -0.36 3.98 17.48
N ALA A 53 0.01 3.88 16.20
CA ALA A 53 -0.26 2.70 15.38
C ALA A 53 0.41 1.44 15.95
N CYS A 54 1.68 1.54 16.35
CA CYS A 54 2.42 0.43 16.94
C CYS A 54 1.76 -0.08 18.22
N LEU A 55 1.37 0.82 19.13
CA LEU A 55 0.70 0.45 20.38
C LEU A 55 -0.65 -0.23 20.12
N LYS A 56 -1.43 0.28 19.14
CA LYS A 56 -2.69 -0.33 18.75
C LYS A 56 -2.50 -1.74 18.17
N ALA A 57 -1.47 -1.94 17.32
CA ALA A 57 -1.18 -3.24 16.74
C ALA A 57 -0.76 -4.27 17.80
N ILE A 58 0.06 -3.87 18.78
CA ILE A 58 0.48 -4.71 19.90
C ILE A 58 -0.74 -5.09 20.76
N ALA A 59 -1.59 -4.11 21.08
CA ALA A 59 -2.80 -4.32 21.86
C ALA A 59 -3.81 -5.20 21.11
N ASP A 60 -3.99 -5.04 19.80
CA ASP A 60 -4.86 -5.88 18.96
C ASP A 60 -4.43 -7.34 19.02
N ALA A 61 -3.13 -7.61 18.93
CA ALA A 61 -2.57 -8.96 19.07
C ALA A 61 -2.73 -9.56 20.48
N GLY A 62 -3.02 -8.75 21.49
CA GLY A 62 -3.02 -9.15 22.91
C GLY A 62 -1.62 -9.36 23.46
N LEU A 63 -0.63 -8.69 22.88
CA LEU A 63 0.79 -8.76 23.27
C LEU A 63 1.18 -7.59 24.17
N THR A 64 2.36 -7.69 24.75
CA THR A 64 3.03 -6.65 25.53
C THR A 64 4.26 -6.12 24.76
N LEU A 65 4.84 -5.05 25.25
CA LEU A 65 6.09 -4.50 24.70
C LEU A 65 7.27 -5.49 24.80
N ASP A 66 7.28 -6.33 25.82
CA ASP A 66 8.33 -7.34 26.04
C ASP A 66 8.28 -8.49 25.02
N ASP A 67 7.16 -8.67 24.33
CA ASP A 67 6.99 -9.68 23.30
C ASP A 67 7.61 -9.32 21.95
N ILE A 68 7.94 -8.04 21.75
CA ILE A 68 8.45 -7.53 20.48
C ILE A 68 9.95 -7.67 20.40
N ASP A 69 10.44 -8.49 19.45
CA ASP A 69 11.87 -8.73 19.25
C ASP A 69 12.37 -8.43 17.81
N GLY A 70 11.46 -8.03 16.90
CA GLY A 70 11.78 -7.56 15.56
C GLY A 70 11.11 -6.22 15.23
N LEU A 71 11.84 -5.29 14.60
CA LEU A 71 11.36 -3.97 14.18
C LEU A 71 11.68 -3.74 12.71
N ILE A 72 10.67 -3.39 11.91
CA ILE A 72 10.83 -3.16 10.48
C ILE A 72 10.04 -1.92 10.07
N THR A 73 10.71 -0.99 9.42
CA THR A 73 10.09 0.20 8.84
C THR A 73 10.78 0.65 7.56
N SER A 74 10.14 1.53 6.84
CA SER A 74 10.76 2.27 5.75
C SER A 74 11.40 3.55 6.30
N PRO A 75 12.50 4.02 5.70
CA PRO A 75 13.08 5.31 6.04
C PRO A 75 12.19 6.46 5.55
N ASP A 76 10.88 6.31 5.55
CA ASP A 76 9.97 7.27 4.92
C ASP A 76 10.07 8.65 5.54
N THR A 77 11.00 9.38 5.01
CA THR A 77 11.22 10.78 5.26
C THR A 77 10.53 11.56 4.16
N ARG A 78 9.20 11.60 4.19
CA ARG A 78 8.42 12.33 3.19
C ARG A 78 8.81 13.80 3.11
N ALA A 79 9.34 14.36 4.18
CA ALA A 79 9.92 15.68 4.18
C ALA A 79 11.18 15.79 3.30
N GLU A 80 11.90 14.69 3.08
CA GLU A 80 13.08 14.66 2.22
C GLU A 80 12.78 14.28 0.77
N GLN A 81 11.55 13.87 0.46
CA GLN A 81 11.18 13.52 -0.89
C GLN A 81 10.96 14.75 -1.76
N THR A 82 11.41 14.69 -3.00
CA THR A 82 11.35 15.81 -3.96
C THR A 82 9.94 16.32 -4.27
N TRP A 83 8.92 15.54 -3.96
CA TRP A 83 7.52 15.87 -4.16
C TRP A 83 6.79 16.36 -2.90
N ALA A 84 7.47 16.43 -1.75
CA ALA A 84 6.99 17.18 -0.59
C ALA A 84 7.54 18.62 -0.61
N PRO A 85 6.75 19.64 -0.20
CA PRO A 85 7.26 20.99 -0.07
C PRO A 85 8.45 21.03 0.89
N ARG A 86 9.56 21.63 0.46
CA ARG A 86 10.78 21.73 1.27
C ARG A 86 11.22 23.18 1.45
N PRO A 87 11.77 23.48 2.63
CA PRO A 87 11.63 22.74 3.87
C PRO A 87 10.22 22.90 4.43
N TYR A 88 9.64 21.88 5.01
CA TYR A 88 8.38 22.01 5.74
C TYR A 88 8.63 22.73 7.07
N PHE A 89 9.73 22.39 7.70
CA PHE A 89 10.30 23.09 8.84
C PHE A 89 11.63 23.73 8.44
N ALA A 90 12.01 24.79 9.14
CA ALA A 90 13.38 25.28 9.06
C ALA A 90 14.34 24.24 9.66
N PRO A 91 15.53 23.99 9.05
CA PRO A 91 16.53 23.14 9.68
C PRO A 91 16.83 23.59 11.12
N PRO A 92 17.06 22.65 12.06
CA PRO A 92 17.29 21.22 11.89
C PRO A 92 16.01 20.37 11.96
N TYR A 93 14.82 20.91 12.18
CA TYR A 93 13.60 20.19 12.51
C TYR A 93 13.10 19.27 11.39
N ASP A 94 13.32 19.60 10.15
CA ASP A 94 12.91 18.81 8.99
C ASP A 94 13.66 17.47 8.86
N SER A 95 14.78 17.33 9.57
CA SER A 95 15.60 16.12 9.61
C SER A 95 15.54 15.37 10.97
N GLU A 96 14.86 15.93 11.97
CA GLU A 96 14.76 15.28 13.28
C GLU A 96 13.92 14.01 13.25
N ASP A 97 14.46 12.96 13.88
CA ASP A 97 13.76 11.70 14.06
C ASP A 97 12.59 11.86 15.04
N GLY A 98 11.43 11.35 14.68
CA GLY A 98 10.18 11.55 15.42
C GLY A 98 9.35 12.73 14.91
N LEU A 99 9.91 13.66 14.16
CA LEU A 99 9.15 14.73 13.52
C LEU A 99 8.73 14.37 12.10
N THR A 100 9.70 14.12 11.25
CA THR A 100 9.51 13.85 9.82
C THR A 100 9.79 12.40 9.43
N LYS A 101 10.40 11.65 10.31
CA LYS A 101 10.65 10.20 10.19
C LYS A 101 10.41 9.53 11.56
N ALA A 102 10.25 8.21 11.54
CA ALA A 102 10.15 7.39 12.73
C ALA A 102 10.93 6.09 12.50
N SER A 103 12.25 6.15 12.76
CA SER A 103 13.16 5.02 12.60
C SER A 103 12.88 3.89 13.59
N ALA A 104 13.40 2.71 13.31
CA ALA A 104 13.30 1.58 14.25
C ALA A 104 14.00 1.89 15.57
N GLU A 105 15.13 2.57 15.52
CA GLU A 105 15.89 3.03 16.69
C GLU A 105 15.05 3.99 17.53
N TRP A 106 14.37 4.93 16.89
CA TRP A 106 13.53 5.90 17.57
C TRP A 106 12.33 5.23 18.23
N ILE A 107 11.58 4.36 17.53
CA ILE A 107 10.45 3.60 18.09
C ILE A 107 10.91 2.70 19.23
N LYS A 108 12.04 1.99 19.08
CA LYS A 108 12.63 1.19 20.15
C LYS A 108 12.80 1.99 21.44
N LYS A 109 13.37 3.19 21.33
CA LYS A 109 13.59 4.10 22.47
C LYS A 109 12.27 4.62 23.04
N GLN A 110 11.35 5.09 22.17
CA GLN A 110 10.09 5.70 22.58
C GLN A 110 9.14 4.73 23.28
N LEU A 111 9.13 3.47 22.86
CA LEU A 111 8.31 2.42 23.46
C LEU A 111 9.05 1.64 24.56
N GLY A 112 10.33 1.88 24.77
CA GLY A 112 11.14 1.16 25.78
C GLY A 112 11.29 -0.33 25.47
N LEU A 113 11.40 -0.71 24.19
CA LEU A 113 11.49 -2.11 23.76
C LEU A 113 12.87 -2.70 24.10
N LYS A 114 12.91 -3.63 25.05
CA LYS A 114 14.17 -4.18 25.59
C LYS A 114 14.67 -5.42 24.84
N ASN A 115 13.77 -6.19 24.25
CA ASN A 115 14.05 -7.54 23.72
C ASN A 115 14.37 -7.57 22.23
N VAL A 116 14.52 -6.40 21.57
CA VAL A 116 14.73 -6.29 20.13
C VAL A 116 16.07 -6.91 19.71
N LYS A 117 16.00 -7.92 18.84
CA LYS A 117 17.12 -8.68 18.28
C LYS A 117 17.34 -8.39 16.78
N TYR A 118 16.25 -8.09 16.06
CA TYR A 118 16.26 -7.80 14.64
C TYR A 118 15.71 -6.40 14.38
N MET A 119 16.40 -5.61 13.58
CA MET A 119 16.01 -4.24 13.30
C MET A 119 16.33 -3.88 11.85
N LYS A 120 15.36 -3.28 11.13
CA LYS A 120 15.48 -2.86 9.74
C LYS A 120 14.74 -1.55 9.53
N SER A 121 15.47 -0.47 9.30
CA SER A 121 14.92 0.87 9.08
C SER A 121 14.96 1.34 7.61
N ASP A 122 15.42 0.50 6.70
CA ASP A 122 15.63 0.83 5.28
C ASP A 122 14.84 -0.07 4.32
N ALA A 123 13.74 -0.64 4.78
CA ALA A 123 12.84 -1.39 3.91
C ALA A 123 12.22 -0.47 2.86
N PRO A 124 12.01 -0.93 1.63
CA PRO A 124 11.61 -0.02 0.53
C PRO A 124 10.27 0.68 0.76
N TYR A 125 9.20 -0.04 1.01
CA TYR A 125 7.84 0.45 1.28
C TYR A 125 6.96 -0.71 1.75
N ILE A 126 5.70 -0.45 2.08
CA ILE A 126 4.86 -1.36 2.86
C ILE A 126 4.73 -2.78 2.26
N GLY A 127 4.57 -2.96 0.95
CA GLY A 127 4.46 -4.30 0.35
C GLY A 127 5.67 -5.18 0.64
N PRO A 128 6.89 -4.78 0.22
CA PRO A 128 8.13 -5.47 0.59
C PRO A 128 8.38 -5.56 2.09
N MET A 129 7.98 -4.54 2.88
CA MET A 129 8.12 -4.59 4.35
C MET A 129 7.34 -5.74 4.97
N MET A 130 6.09 -5.95 4.53
CA MET A 130 5.26 -7.06 4.97
C MET A 130 5.92 -8.41 4.62
N GLY A 131 6.45 -8.51 3.39
CA GLY A 131 7.22 -9.70 2.95
C GLY A 131 8.48 -9.92 3.79
N LEU A 132 9.25 -8.85 4.05
CA LEU A 132 10.45 -8.92 4.90
C LEU A 132 10.14 -9.40 6.31
N ALA A 133 9.04 -8.90 6.90
CA ALA A 133 8.62 -9.33 8.23
C ALA A 133 8.26 -10.83 8.26
N ALA A 134 7.52 -11.28 7.25
CA ALA A 134 7.18 -12.70 7.12
C ALA A 134 8.44 -13.56 6.94
N GLN A 135 9.39 -13.14 6.11
CA GLN A 135 10.66 -13.83 5.92
C GLN A 135 11.51 -13.84 7.20
N ALA A 136 11.65 -12.69 7.88
CA ALA A 136 12.46 -12.58 9.09
C ALA A 136 11.94 -13.48 10.24
N VAL A 137 10.63 -13.56 10.39
CA VAL A 137 10.00 -14.48 11.36
C VAL A 137 10.18 -15.94 10.93
N GLY A 138 9.98 -16.24 9.64
CA GLY A 138 10.17 -17.58 9.10
C GLY A 138 11.60 -18.09 9.28
N ASP A 139 12.59 -17.25 8.99
CA ASP A 139 14.03 -17.53 9.14
C ASP A 139 14.49 -17.59 10.61
N GLY A 140 13.60 -17.24 11.57
CA GLY A 140 13.92 -17.22 12.99
C GLY A 140 14.82 -16.06 13.42
N LEU A 141 14.94 -15.00 12.62
CA LEU A 141 15.69 -13.79 12.99
C LEU A 141 15.03 -13.04 14.14
N CYS A 142 13.71 -13.14 14.23
CA CYS A 142 12.89 -12.71 15.35
C CYS A 142 11.67 -13.62 15.49
N LYS A 143 11.03 -13.62 16.65
CA LYS A 143 9.80 -14.39 16.92
C LYS A 143 8.55 -13.56 16.67
N THR A 144 8.63 -12.25 16.92
CA THR A 144 7.52 -11.31 16.81
C THR A 144 8.02 -10.00 16.21
N ALA A 145 7.67 -9.79 14.94
CA ALA A 145 8.04 -8.58 14.20
C ALA A 145 6.92 -7.55 14.24
N LEU A 146 7.25 -6.34 14.65
CA LEU A 146 6.43 -5.14 14.51
C LEU A 146 6.85 -4.40 13.24
N VAL A 147 5.91 -4.21 12.34
CA VAL A 147 6.06 -3.46 11.09
C VAL A 147 5.21 -2.21 11.16
N TRP A 148 5.73 -1.04 10.80
CA TRP A 148 4.91 0.17 10.67
C TRP A 148 5.35 1.00 9.48
N TYR A 149 4.37 1.66 8.88
CA TYR A 149 4.57 2.48 7.69
C TYR A 149 3.86 3.82 7.84
N PRO A 150 4.57 4.89 8.21
CA PRO A 150 3.98 6.21 8.26
C PRO A 150 3.79 6.79 6.86
N MET A 151 2.61 7.32 6.60
CA MET A 151 2.30 8.11 5.42
C MET A 151 2.12 9.56 5.85
N VAL A 152 3.14 10.37 5.62
CA VAL A 152 3.15 11.76 6.10
C VAL A 152 3.32 12.73 4.94
N ASN A 153 2.32 13.58 4.78
CA ASN A 153 2.35 14.75 3.91
C ASN A 153 1.99 15.96 4.77
N LEU A 154 2.93 16.41 5.59
CA LEU A 154 2.71 17.38 6.64
C LEU A 154 1.87 18.60 6.21
N PRO A 155 2.09 19.20 5.02
CA PRO A 155 1.26 20.33 4.54
C PRO A 155 -0.10 19.91 3.96
N GLY A 156 -0.41 18.62 3.90
CA GLY A 156 -1.69 18.10 3.37
C GLY A 156 -1.87 18.26 1.87
N ARG A 157 -0.77 18.36 1.12
CA ARG A 157 -0.76 18.44 -0.35
C ARG A 157 0.51 17.82 -0.91
N TYR A 158 0.41 17.33 -2.14
CA TYR A 158 1.61 16.94 -2.86
C TYR A 158 2.37 18.17 -3.36
N GLY A 159 3.69 18.10 -3.30
CA GLY A 159 4.56 19.20 -3.72
C GLY A 159 4.86 19.24 -5.22
N HIS A 160 4.29 18.34 -6.03
CA HIS A 160 4.61 18.24 -7.46
C HIS A 160 4.40 19.53 -8.25
N ASN A 161 3.40 20.32 -7.87
CA ASN A 161 2.98 21.52 -8.59
C ASN A 161 3.50 22.81 -7.94
N ASN A 162 4.46 22.73 -7.01
CA ASN A 162 5.10 23.93 -6.50
C ASN A 162 6.28 24.30 -7.41
N PRO A 163 6.25 25.45 -8.11
CA PRO A 163 7.33 25.88 -9.01
C PRO A 163 8.68 25.96 -8.31
N GLU A 164 8.71 26.28 -7.01
CA GLU A 164 9.95 26.36 -6.22
C GLU A 164 10.58 24.98 -6.00
N ASN A 165 9.76 23.91 -5.92
CA ASN A 165 10.23 22.55 -5.78
C ASN A 165 10.58 21.89 -7.13
N ASN A 166 10.16 22.49 -8.25
CA ASN A 166 10.34 22.00 -9.61
C ASN A 166 11.59 22.53 -10.30
N ARG A 167 12.49 23.18 -9.59
CA ARG A 167 13.84 23.51 -10.10
C ARG A 167 14.66 22.24 -10.23
N GLN A 168 14.28 21.41 -11.19
CA GLN A 168 15.02 20.20 -11.52
C GLN A 168 16.05 20.55 -12.59
N GLU A 169 17.31 20.29 -12.30
CA GLU A 169 18.35 20.37 -13.32
C GLU A 169 18.10 19.31 -14.38
N ALA A 170 18.28 19.67 -15.64
CA ALA A 170 18.23 18.77 -16.77
C ALA A 170 19.52 17.92 -16.80
N ALA A 171 19.66 17.01 -15.83
CA ALA A 171 20.81 16.12 -15.70
C ALA A 171 20.36 14.64 -15.79
N GLY A 172 21.21 13.79 -16.33
CA GLY A 172 20.91 12.36 -16.54
C GLY A 172 19.70 12.19 -17.45
N ASP A 173 18.84 11.23 -17.13
CA ASP A 173 17.63 10.93 -17.94
C ASP A 173 16.64 12.09 -18.02
N ARG A 174 16.67 13.01 -17.07
CA ARG A 174 15.83 14.22 -17.10
C ARG A 174 16.21 15.17 -18.23
N ALA A 175 17.46 15.13 -18.70
CA ALA A 175 17.89 15.91 -19.87
C ALA A 175 17.08 15.59 -21.11
N PHE A 176 16.51 14.41 -21.21
CA PHE A 176 15.67 13.97 -22.33
C PHE A 176 14.20 14.31 -22.17
N ALA A 177 13.74 14.64 -20.97
CA ALA A 177 12.32 14.90 -20.68
C ALA A 177 12.03 16.40 -20.48
N LEU A 178 12.85 17.10 -19.70
CA LEU A 178 12.63 18.50 -19.34
C LEU A 178 12.55 19.46 -20.54
N PRO A 179 13.40 19.35 -21.60
CA PRO A 179 13.31 20.23 -22.74
C PRO A 179 11.98 20.16 -23.49
N TRP A 180 11.24 19.07 -23.32
CA TRP A 180 9.92 18.85 -23.93
C TRP A 180 8.77 19.25 -23.00
N GLY A 181 9.06 19.91 -21.89
CA GLY A 181 8.05 20.30 -20.90
C GLY A 181 7.56 19.16 -20.01
N TYR A 182 8.17 17.99 -20.11
CA TYR A 182 7.82 16.85 -19.25
C TYR A 182 8.40 17.05 -17.85
N GLN A 183 7.61 17.62 -16.99
CA GLN A 183 7.89 17.55 -15.58
C GLN A 183 7.65 16.10 -15.13
N SER A 184 8.70 15.43 -14.69
CA SER A 184 8.64 14.04 -14.26
C SER A 184 7.85 13.88 -12.95
N GLY A 185 6.53 14.12 -13.01
CA GLY A 185 5.61 13.82 -11.92
C GLY A 185 5.10 12.38 -12.02
N ALA A 186 4.80 11.77 -10.89
CA ALA A 186 4.18 10.45 -10.88
C ALA A 186 2.88 10.43 -11.71
N MET A 187 2.15 11.54 -11.73
CA MET A 187 0.92 11.69 -12.53
C MET A 187 1.18 11.58 -14.02
N PHE A 188 2.20 12.26 -14.53
CA PHE A 188 2.50 12.25 -15.97
C PHE A 188 2.87 10.83 -16.46
N ASN A 189 3.69 10.11 -15.68
CA ASN A 189 4.04 8.72 -16.03
C ASN A 189 2.79 7.82 -16.09
N ASN A 190 1.84 8.05 -15.20
CA ASN A 190 0.58 7.31 -15.18
C ASN A 190 -0.30 7.68 -16.38
N LEU A 191 -0.38 8.97 -16.72
CA LEU A 191 -1.14 9.46 -17.84
C LEU A 191 -0.69 8.80 -19.15
N VAL A 192 0.61 8.77 -19.42
CA VAL A 192 1.13 8.20 -20.68
C VAL A 192 0.74 6.74 -20.84
N VAL A 193 0.89 5.94 -19.78
CA VAL A 193 0.48 4.52 -19.79
C VAL A 193 -1.04 4.39 -19.95
N PHE A 194 -1.81 5.24 -19.30
CA PHE A 194 -3.26 5.24 -19.41
C PHE A 194 -3.74 5.63 -20.82
N LEU A 195 -3.13 6.62 -21.45
CA LEU A 195 -3.46 7.00 -22.84
C LEU A 195 -3.12 5.88 -23.82
N GLN A 196 -2.00 5.17 -23.60
CA GLN A 196 -1.67 3.98 -24.38
C GLN A 196 -2.72 2.88 -24.21
N TYR A 197 -3.20 2.67 -22.97
CA TYR A 197 -4.26 1.72 -22.66
C TYR A 197 -5.57 2.10 -23.37
N CYS A 198 -6.01 3.33 -23.23
CA CYS A 198 -7.22 3.83 -23.89
C CYS A 198 -7.15 3.63 -25.40
N LYS A 199 -6.04 4.01 -26.03
CA LYS A 199 -5.84 3.85 -27.47
C LYS A 199 -5.85 2.38 -27.92
N LYS A 200 -5.17 1.51 -27.16
CA LYS A 200 -5.01 0.09 -27.52
C LYS A 200 -6.31 -0.69 -27.39
N TYR A 201 -7.11 -0.40 -26.36
CA TYR A 201 -8.31 -1.18 -26.02
C TYR A 201 -9.63 -0.43 -26.29
N GLY A 202 -9.58 0.76 -26.88
CA GLY A 202 -10.79 1.55 -27.19
C GLY A 202 -11.52 2.00 -25.93
N LYS A 203 -10.79 2.30 -24.86
CA LYS A 203 -11.35 2.76 -23.58
C LYS A 203 -11.21 4.28 -23.44
N SER A 204 -11.88 4.86 -22.44
CA SER A 204 -11.89 6.29 -22.14
C SER A 204 -11.84 6.52 -20.63
N HIS A 205 -11.62 7.76 -20.22
CA HIS A 205 -11.46 8.13 -18.81
C HIS A 205 -12.71 7.84 -17.97
N ASP A 206 -13.90 8.05 -18.53
CA ASP A 206 -15.18 7.79 -17.86
C ASP A 206 -15.36 6.33 -17.41
N GLY A 207 -14.66 5.39 -18.05
CA GLY A 207 -14.62 3.99 -17.62
C GLY A 207 -14.01 3.75 -16.23
N LEU A 208 -13.29 4.73 -15.66
CA LEU A 208 -12.79 4.69 -14.30
C LEU A 208 -13.83 5.14 -13.26
N ALA A 209 -14.90 5.83 -13.67
CA ALA A 209 -15.91 6.40 -12.78
C ALA A 209 -16.55 5.35 -11.85
N PRO A 210 -17.03 4.18 -12.33
CA PRO A 210 -17.64 3.19 -11.46
C PRO A 210 -16.70 2.73 -10.32
N LEU A 211 -15.41 2.55 -10.62
CA LEU A 211 -14.40 2.23 -9.61
C LEU A 211 -14.29 3.36 -8.59
N CYS A 212 -14.08 4.61 -9.03
CA CYS A 212 -13.92 5.76 -8.13
C CYS A 212 -15.11 5.92 -7.18
N LEU A 213 -16.33 5.83 -7.70
CA LEU A 213 -17.56 5.95 -6.92
C LEU A 213 -17.69 4.83 -5.88
N ASN A 214 -17.33 3.59 -6.26
CA ASN A 214 -17.33 2.46 -5.34
C ASN A 214 -16.27 2.62 -4.24
N LEU A 215 -15.07 3.07 -4.58
CA LEU A 215 -14.02 3.33 -3.60
C LEU A 215 -14.44 4.39 -2.58
N ARG A 216 -15.07 5.50 -3.02
CA ARG A 216 -15.62 6.52 -2.11
C ARG A 216 -16.70 5.93 -1.22
N ARG A 217 -17.64 5.15 -1.77
CA ARG A 217 -18.69 4.47 -1.00
C ARG A 217 -18.11 3.56 0.07
N ASN A 218 -17.13 2.74 -0.26
CA ASN A 218 -16.49 1.83 0.67
C ASN A 218 -15.66 2.59 1.72
N GLY A 219 -14.96 3.65 1.32
CA GLY A 219 -14.22 4.53 2.22
C GLY A 219 -15.09 5.20 3.27
N LEU A 220 -16.29 5.64 2.90
CA LEU A 220 -17.27 6.20 3.86
C LEU A 220 -17.78 5.18 4.89
N ARG A 221 -17.68 3.89 4.60
CA ARG A 221 -18.00 2.79 5.52
C ARG A 221 -16.82 2.33 6.35
N THR A 222 -15.64 2.90 6.10
CA THR A 222 -14.40 2.62 6.85
C THR A 222 -14.26 3.64 7.97
N PRO A 223 -14.49 3.25 9.25
CA PRO A 223 -14.67 4.23 10.35
C PRO A 223 -13.47 5.13 10.59
N TRP A 224 -12.28 4.67 10.25
CA TRP A 224 -11.03 5.41 10.42
C TRP A 224 -10.57 6.13 9.14
N SER A 225 -11.33 6.07 8.04
CA SER A 225 -10.94 6.72 6.80
C SER A 225 -11.04 8.24 6.90
N TYR A 226 -10.19 8.92 6.12
CA TYR A 226 -10.22 10.37 6.01
C TYR A 226 -11.61 10.90 5.62
N TYR A 227 -12.24 10.27 4.62
CA TYR A 227 -13.54 10.74 4.15
C TYR A 227 -14.66 10.51 5.16
N ALA A 228 -14.68 9.36 5.84
CA ALA A 228 -15.69 9.14 6.88
C ALA A 228 -15.59 10.11 8.05
N LEU A 229 -14.37 10.53 8.41
CA LEU A 229 -14.13 11.39 9.56
C LEU A 229 -14.20 12.90 9.24
N HIS A 230 -13.75 13.31 8.06
CA HIS A 230 -13.54 14.74 7.77
C HIS A 230 -14.34 15.27 6.58
N GLU A 231 -14.69 14.42 5.62
CA GLU A 231 -15.42 14.81 4.41
C GLU A 231 -16.45 13.73 4.05
N PRO A 232 -17.50 13.49 4.88
CA PRO A 232 -18.46 12.40 4.70
C PRO A 232 -19.45 12.69 3.57
N HIS A 233 -18.94 12.74 2.36
CA HIS A 233 -19.69 13.02 1.14
C HIS A 233 -19.52 11.90 0.12
N GLN A 234 -20.65 11.34 -0.36
CA GLN A 234 -20.66 10.38 -1.45
C GLN A 234 -20.45 11.13 -2.77
N LEU A 235 -19.37 10.79 -3.47
CA LEU A 235 -19.08 11.36 -4.78
C LEU A 235 -20.13 10.91 -5.80
N THR A 236 -20.65 11.84 -6.58
CA THR A 236 -21.55 11.56 -7.69
C THR A 236 -20.78 11.41 -9.01
N LEU A 237 -21.41 10.81 -10.04
CA LEU A 237 -20.81 10.69 -11.36
C LEU A 237 -20.51 12.08 -11.95
N GLU A 238 -21.43 13.03 -11.80
CA GLU A 238 -21.27 14.40 -12.29
C GLU A 238 -20.07 15.09 -11.64
N GLU A 239 -19.93 14.99 -10.32
CA GLU A 239 -18.78 15.55 -9.60
C GLU A 239 -17.45 14.89 -10.00
N TYR A 240 -17.46 13.57 -10.29
CA TYR A 240 -16.29 12.88 -10.79
C TYR A 240 -15.86 13.41 -12.16
N LEU A 241 -16.80 13.43 -13.12
CA LEU A 241 -16.52 13.84 -14.51
C LEU A 241 -16.15 15.33 -14.62
N ASN A 242 -16.71 16.19 -13.76
CA ASN A 242 -16.39 17.61 -13.70
C ASN A 242 -15.29 17.93 -12.65
N GLY A 243 -14.59 16.91 -12.16
CA GLY A 243 -13.47 17.09 -11.21
C GLY A 243 -12.39 17.98 -11.77
N ARG A 244 -11.67 18.67 -10.90
CA ARG A 244 -10.53 19.51 -11.31
C ARG A 244 -9.51 18.68 -12.08
N VAL A 245 -9.24 19.06 -13.32
CA VAL A 245 -8.23 18.42 -14.16
C VAL A 245 -6.84 18.62 -13.54
N ILE A 246 -6.06 17.55 -13.47
CA ILE A 246 -4.65 17.56 -13.06
C ILE A 246 -3.77 17.49 -14.31
N GLU A 247 -3.99 16.49 -15.16
CA GLU A 247 -3.36 16.29 -16.45
C GLU A 247 -4.40 15.63 -17.37
N GLU A 248 -4.86 16.33 -18.42
CA GLU A 248 -5.96 15.87 -19.29
C GLU A 248 -5.74 14.45 -19.82
N PRO A 249 -6.70 13.50 -19.67
CA PRO A 249 -8.07 13.66 -19.15
C PRO A 249 -8.20 13.37 -17.63
N LEU A 250 -7.13 13.15 -16.89
CA LEU A 250 -7.17 12.74 -15.49
C LEU A 250 -7.55 13.89 -14.58
N VAL A 251 -8.47 13.60 -13.64
CA VAL A 251 -8.99 14.55 -12.67
C VAL A 251 -8.47 14.25 -11.25
N ILE A 252 -8.72 15.16 -10.33
CA ILE A 252 -8.27 15.03 -8.95
C ILE A 252 -8.80 13.76 -8.26
N HIS A 253 -9.92 13.24 -8.70
CA HIS A 253 -10.55 12.03 -8.16
C HIS A 253 -9.87 10.73 -8.62
N ASP A 254 -9.02 10.79 -9.66
CA ASP A 254 -8.20 9.66 -10.08
C ASP A 254 -6.99 9.42 -9.18
N CYS A 255 -6.76 10.32 -8.24
CA CYS A 255 -5.63 10.28 -7.32
C CYS A 255 -6.08 10.10 -5.88
N ASP A 256 -5.28 9.43 -5.09
CA ASP A 256 -5.46 9.37 -3.66
C ASP A 256 -5.27 10.75 -3.00
N ARG A 257 -5.90 10.95 -1.85
CA ARG A 257 -5.76 12.17 -1.07
C ARG A 257 -4.56 12.07 -0.13
N PRO A 258 -3.63 13.05 -0.14
CA PRO A 258 -2.53 13.07 0.82
C PRO A 258 -3.05 13.28 2.24
N VAL A 259 -2.60 12.42 3.16
CA VAL A 259 -2.97 12.42 4.58
C VAL A 259 -1.74 12.16 5.44
N ASN A 260 -1.86 12.44 6.74
CA ASN A 260 -0.88 12.10 7.76
C ASN A 260 -1.47 10.99 8.64
N THR A 261 -0.83 9.83 8.64
CA THR A 261 -1.29 8.63 9.35
C THR A 261 -0.18 7.59 9.40
N CYS A 262 -0.39 6.52 10.16
CA CYS A 262 0.49 5.35 10.19
C CYS A 262 -0.35 4.08 10.34
N GLY A 263 0.02 3.04 9.60
CA GLY A 263 -0.45 1.68 9.83
C GLY A 263 0.65 0.79 10.38
N ALA A 264 0.31 -0.10 11.32
CA ALA A 264 1.24 -1.05 11.91
C ALA A 264 0.67 -2.46 11.96
N PHE A 265 1.55 -3.46 11.89
CA PHE A 265 1.18 -4.88 11.84
C PHE A 265 2.12 -5.72 12.70
N ILE A 266 1.60 -6.81 13.26
CA ILE A 266 2.38 -7.78 14.04
C ILE A 266 2.41 -9.12 13.32
N PHE A 267 3.63 -9.59 13.05
CA PHE A 267 3.90 -10.92 12.52
C PHE A 267 4.49 -11.81 13.60
N THR A 268 4.10 -13.07 13.62
CA THR A 268 4.71 -14.06 14.51
C THR A 268 4.65 -15.46 13.89
N THR A 269 5.25 -16.46 14.53
CA THR A 269 5.16 -17.84 14.05
C THR A 269 3.73 -18.35 14.11
N ALA A 270 3.35 -19.21 13.16
CA ALA A 270 2.01 -19.82 13.12
C ALA A 270 1.69 -20.63 14.40
N GLU A 271 2.70 -21.20 15.02
CA GLU A 271 2.54 -21.93 16.30
C GLU A 271 2.10 -20.97 17.40
N ARG A 272 2.86 -19.88 17.63
CA ARG A 272 2.54 -18.89 18.67
C ARG A 272 1.21 -18.18 18.40
N ALA A 273 0.89 -17.95 17.13
CA ALA A 273 -0.31 -17.23 16.73
C ALA A 273 -1.62 -17.87 17.21
N LYS A 274 -1.62 -19.20 17.44
CA LYS A 274 -2.80 -19.95 17.89
C LYS A 274 -3.23 -19.58 19.30
N ASP A 275 -2.28 -19.12 20.13
CA ASP A 275 -2.49 -18.80 21.54
C ASP A 275 -2.76 -17.31 21.78
N LEU A 276 -2.80 -16.51 20.71
CA LEU A 276 -3.00 -15.07 20.81
C LEU A 276 -4.47 -14.67 20.65
N ARG A 277 -4.77 -13.43 21.02
CA ARG A 277 -6.14 -12.88 21.04
C ARG A 277 -6.86 -13.00 19.70
N GLN A 278 -6.16 -12.64 18.61
CA GLN A 278 -6.75 -12.61 17.28
C GLN A 278 -6.59 -13.95 16.58
N LYS A 279 -7.60 -14.31 15.79
CA LYS A 279 -7.46 -15.45 14.87
C LYS A 279 -6.28 -15.21 13.94
N PRO A 280 -5.34 -16.16 13.80
CA PRO A 280 -4.19 -15.99 12.93
C PRO A 280 -4.61 -15.88 11.48
N ILE A 281 -4.00 -14.94 10.76
CA ILE A 281 -4.08 -14.87 9.30
C ILE A 281 -2.71 -15.26 8.77
N TYR A 282 -2.64 -16.42 8.14
CA TYR A 282 -1.41 -17.02 7.67
C TYR A 282 -0.90 -16.34 6.41
N VAL A 283 0.42 -16.22 6.29
CA VAL A 283 1.09 -15.77 5.07
C VAL A 283 1.43 -17.00 4.24
N LEU A 284 0.93 -17.04 3.00
CA LEU A 284 1.20 -18.16 2.08
C LEU A 284 2.33 -17.84 1.10
N ASN A 285 2.55 -16.59 0.78
CA ASN A 285 3.66 -16.13 -0.06
C ASN A 285 3.79 -14.60 0.01
N HIS A 286 4.96 -14.12 -0.40
CA HIS A 286 5.18 -12.74 -0.78
C HIS A 286 6.06 -12.69 -2.01
N ALA A 287 5.89 -11.67 -2.85
CA ALA A 287 6.77 -11.43 -3.99
C ALA A 287 6.77 -9.96 -4.36
N GLN A 288 7.80 -9.54 -5.07
CA GLN A 288 7.92 -8.17 -5.53
C GLN A 288 8.55 -8.05 -6.92
N ASN A 289 8.36 -6.88 -7.52
CA ASN A 289 9.14 -6.42 -8.65
C ASN A 289 10.26 -5.51 -8.16
N ALA A 290 11.46 -5.68 -8.72
CA ALA A 290 12.66 -4.97 -8.29
C ALA A 290 12.81 -3.56 -8.88
N GLY A 291 11.82 -3.12 -9.67
CA GLY A 291 11.95 -1.91 -10.47
C GLY A 291 12.74 -2.15 -11.76
N ARG A 292 12.71 -1.19 -12.65
CA ARG A 292 13.35 -1.32 -13.98
C ARG A 292 14.86 -1.02 -13.99
N GLY A 293 15.40 -0.49 -12.91
CA GLY A 293 16.80 -0.05 -12.84
C GLY A 293 17.13 1.14 -13.75
N ARG A 294 16.10 1.78 -14.33
CA ARG A 294 16.23 2.97 -15.18
C ARG A 294 15.14 3.99 -14.85
N SER A 295 15.39 5.26 -15.04
CA SER A 295 14.47 6.36 -14.73
C SER A 295 13.54 6.76 -15.87
N SER A 296 13.64 6.13 -17.05
CA SER A 296 12.72 6.39 -18.17
C SER A 296 11.29 5.93 -17.85
N MET A 297 10.30 6.60 -18.45
CA MET A 297 8.90 6.20 -18.31
C MET A 297 8.67 4.76 -18.76
N ALA A 298 7.75 4.07 -18.05
CA ALA A 298 7.27 2.77 -18.49
C ALA A 298 6.34 2.89 -19.68
N THR A 299 6.34 1.88 -20.53
CA THR A 299 5.26 1.66 -21.49
C THR A 299 4.16 0.83 -20.86
N LEU A 300 2.99 0.80 -21.51
CA LEU A 300 1.89 -0.07 -21.12
C LEU A 300 2.33 -1.55 -21.09
N GLU A 301 3.05 -1.97 -22.14
CA GLU A 301 3.54 -3.34 -22.27
C GLU A 301 4.51 -3.72 -21.15
N GLU A 302 5.38 -2.80 -20.74
CA GLU A 302 6.29 -3.02 -19.62
C GLU A 302 5.53 -3.19 -18.30
N HIS A 303 4.51 -2.36 -18.04
CA HIS A 303 3.65 -2.52 -16.86
C HIS A 303 2.88 -3.85 -16.89
N GLN A 304 2.29 -4.20 -18.02
CA GLN A 304 1.56 -5.46 -18.18
C GLN A 304 2.49 -6.67 -17.98
N ALA A 305 3.69 -6.66 -18.57
CA ALA A 305 4.68 -7.72 -18.39
C ALA A 305 5.17 -7.83 -16.93
N ALA A 306 5.39 -6.70 -16.27
CA ALA A 306 5.83 -6.66 -14.88
C ALA A 306 4.79 -7.27 -13.94
N VAL A 307 3.50 -6.91 -14.10
CA VAL A 307 2.44 -7.49 -13.26
C VAL A 307 2.18 -8.95 -13.59
N ALA A 308 2.23 -9.36 -14.86
CA ALA A 308 2.12 -10.77 -15.24
C ALA A 308 3.26 -11.62 -14.61
N SER A 309 4.49 -11.11 -14.59
CA SER A 309 5.62 -11.76 -13.90
C SER A 309 5.37 -11.84 -12.39
N LEU A 310 4.88 -10.75 -11.78
CA LEU A 310 4.55 -10.76 -10.36
C LEU A 310 3.45 -11.77 -10.02
N ALA A 311 2.41 -11.87 -10.86
CA ALA A 311 1.35 -12.85 -10.69
C ALA A 311 1.90 -14.28 -10.72
N ARG A 312 2.78 -14.62 -11.68
CA ARG A 312 3.44 -15.94 -11.72
C ARG A 312 4.24 -16.22 -10.45
N LYS A 313 5.02 -15.26 -9.94
CA LYS A 313 5.75 -15.40 -8.67
C LYS A 313 4.80 -15.67 -7.50
N MET A 314 3.65 -14.95 -7.47
CA MET A 314 2.66 -15.13 -6.41
C MET A 314 2.02 -16.51 -6.47
N TRP A 315 1.63 -16.98 -7.66
CA TRP A 315 1.05 -18.31 -7.86
C TRP A 315 2.04 -19.42 -7.54
N GLU A 316 3.25 -19.33 -8.06
CA GLU A 316 4.31 -20.28 -7.81
C GLU A 316 4.64 -20.43 -6.32
N GLY A 317 4.84 -19.32 -5.62
CA GLY A 317 5.24 -19.36 -4.22
C GLY A 317 4.13 -19.72 -3.24
N SER A 318 2.87 -19.41 -3.57
CA SER A 318 1.71 -19.78 -2.74
C SER A 318 1.13 -21.16 -3.06
N GLY A 319 1.37 -21.70 -4.26
CA GLY A 319 0.69 -22.89 -4.76
C GLY A 319 -0.78 -22.67 -5.07
N LEU A 320 -1.22 -21.40 -5.16
CA LEU A 320 -2.58 -20.98 -5.48
C LEU A 320 -2.65 -20.41 -6.91
N SER A 321 -3.86 -20.05 -7.33
CA SER A 321 -4.13 -19.40 -8.62
C SER A 321 -5.09 -18.23 -8.42
N ALA A 322 -5.39 -17.49 -9.48
CA ALA A 322 -6.37 -16.40 -9.44
C ALA A 322 -7.75 -16.83 -8.93
N LYS A 323 -8.16 -18.08 -9.17
CA LYS A 323 -9.45 -18.65 -8.73
C LYS A 323 -9.54 -18.88 -7.23
N ASP A 324 -8.39 -18.96 -6.57
CA ASP A 324 -8.27 -19.23 -5.14
C ASP A 324 -8.23 -17.95 -4.33
N VAL A 325 -8.22 -16.77 -4.97
CA VAL A 325 -8.17 -15.45 -4.33
C VAL A 325 -9.58 -14.91 -4.19
N ASP A 326 -10.07 -14.81 -2.95
CA ASP A 326 -11.40 -14.28 -2.66
C ASP A 326 -11.40 -12.75 -2.55
N ILE A 327 -10.38 -12.18 -1.93
CA ILE A 327 -10.23 -10.73 -1.71
C ILE A 327 -9.00 -10.22 -2.44
N PHE A 328 -9.17 -9.21 -3.27
CA PHE A 328 -8.08 -8.60 -4.02
C PHE A 328 -7.98 -7.11 -3.72
N ASN A 329 -6.86 -6.70 -3.11
CA ASN A 329 -6.57 -5.33 -2.69
C ASN A 329 -5.27 -4.82 -3.35
N PRO A 330 -5.28 -4.55 -4.67
CA PRO A 330 -4.15 -3.95 -5.36
C PRO A 330 -4.02 -2.46 -5.06
N TYR A 331 -2.87 -1.87 -5.37
CA TYR A 331 -2.64 -0.44 -5.19
C TYR A 331 -3.50 0.41 -6.14
N ASP A 332 -4.17 1.39 -5.56
CA ASP A 332 -5.12 2.30 -6.20
C ASP A 332 -4.81 3.78 -5.95
N GLY A 333 -3.59 4.11 -5.54
CA GLY A 333 -3.19 5.51 -5.34
C GLY A 333 -3.30 6.39 -6.59
N TYR A 334 -3.32 5.75 -7.75
CA TYR A 334 -3.85 6.25 -9.02
C TYR A 334 -4.78 5.17 -9.58
N LEU A 335 -6.01 5.53 -9.91
CA LEU A 335 -6.99 4.55 -10.42
C LEU A 335 -6.49 3.80 -11.65
N THR A 336 -5.68 4.46 -12.46
CA THR A 336 -5.08 3.90 -13.67
C THR A 336 -4.16 2.71 -13.43
N PHE A 337 -3.61 2.53 -12.22
CA PHE A 337 -2.82 1.33 -11.90
C PHE A 337 -3.67 0.12 -11.58
N THR A 338 -4.85 0.35 -11.01
CA THR A 338 -5.75 -0.72 -10.57
C THR A 338 -6.10 -1.66 -11.72
N GLN A 339 -6.33 -1.11 -12.93
CA GLN A 339 -6.62 -1.90 -14.12
C GLN A 339 -5.45 -2.84 -14.50
N THR A 340 -4.21 -2.36 -14.41
CA THR A 340 -3.04 -3.16 -14.75
C THR A 340 -2.87 -4.34 -13.80
N PHE A 341 -3.15 -4.13 -12.51
CA PHE A 341 -3.12 -5.21 -11.53
C PHE A 341 -4.25 -6.20 -11.74
N LEU A 342 -5.49 -5.72 -11.91
CA LEU A 342 -6.66 -6.56 -12.11
C LEU A 342 -6.48 -7.51 -13.30
N GLU A 343 -6.06 -6.95 -14.43
CA GLU A 343 -5.83 -7.68 -15.67
C GLU A 343 -4.59 -8.59 -15.59
N GLY A 344 -3.50 -8.13 -15.00
CA GLY A 344 -2.26 -8.90 -14.92
C GLY A 344 -2.33 -10.09 -13.98
N PHE A 345 -3.12 -10.00 -12.90
CA PHE A 345 -3.45 -11.13 -12.02
C PHE A 345 -4.59 -11.99 -12.55
N GLN A 346 -5.32 -11.52 -13.56
CA GLN A 346 -6.50 -12.16 -14.15
C GLN A 346 -7.56 -12.54 -13.10
N TRP A 347 -7.72 -11.68 -12.08
CA TRP A 347 -8.68 -11.92 -11.02
C TRP A 347 -10.10 -11.94 -11.60
N HIS A 348 -10.93 -12.90 -11.20
CA HIS A 348 -12.22 -13.21 -11.83
C HIS A 348 -12.16 -13.45 -13.36
N GLY A 349 -10.99 -13.80 -13.90
CA GLY A 349 -10.80 -14.07 -15.33
C GLY A 349 -10.72 -12.83 -16.19
N VAL A 350 -10.57 -11.64 -15.60
CA VAL A 350 -10.46 -10.36 -16.33
C VAL A 350 -9.18 -10.36 -17.17
N LYS A 351 -9.34 -10.15 -18.47
CA LYS A 351 -8.24 -10.14 -19.44
C LYS A 351 -7.77 -8.72 -19.73
N LEU A 352 -6.67 -8.62 -20.48
CA LEU A 352 -6.14 -7.32 -20.91
C LEU A 352 -7.21 -6.52 -21.70
N GLY A 353 -7.47 -5.29 -21.27
CA GLY A 353 -8.47 -4.39 -21.84
C GLY A 353 -9.89 -4.52 -21.26
N GLU A 354 -10.13 -5.44 -20.33
CA GLU A 354 -11.47 -5.71 -19.77
C GLU A 354 -11.71 -5.06 -18.39
N ALA A 355 -10.74 -4.38 -17.81
CA ALA A 355 -10.88 -3.84 -16.45
C ALA A 355 -12.06 -2.86 -16.33
N HIS A 356 -12.29 -1.98 -17.31
CA HIS A 356 -13.41 -1.04 -17.27
C HIS A 356 -14.77 -1.73 -17.30
N ASP A 357 -14.88 -2.84 -18.04
CA ASP A 357 -16.11 -3.63 -18.09
C ASP A 357 -16.36 -4.33 -16.73
N PHE A 358 -15.28 -4.78 -16.09
CA PHE A 358 -15.36 -5.30 -14.71
C PHE A 358 -15.79 -4.21 -13.72
N TYR A 359 -15.26 -2.99 -13.81
CA TYR A 359 -15.68 -1.89 -12.92
C TYR A 359 -17.14 -1.52 -13.09
N ALA A 360 -17.68 -1.66 -14.29
CA ALA A 360 -19.11 -1.45 -14.57
C ALA A 360 -20.03 -2.56 -14.03
N SER A 361 -19.47 -3.70 -13.60
CA SER A 361 -20.20 -4.76 -12.93
C SER A 361 -20.48 -4.42 -11.46
N ASP A 362 -21.16 -5.31 -10.73
CA ASP A 362 -21.41 -5.10 -9.30
C ASP A 362 -20.19 -5.44 -8.45
N ILE A 363 -19.31 -4.45 -8.26
CA ILE A 363 -18.08 -4.51 -7.46
C ILE A 363 -18.26 -4.02 -6.02
N ARG A 364 -19.50 -3.79 -5.58
CA ARG A 364 -19.82 -3.37 -4.22
C ARG A 364 -19.51 -4.47 -3.21
N VAL A 365 -19.35 -4.11 -1.94
CA VAL A 365 -19.09 -5.11 -0.87
C VAL A 365 -20.21 -6.15 -0.73
N GLU A 366 -21.43 -5.79 -1.13
CA GLU A 366 -22.61 -6.67 -1.15
C GLU A 366 -22.76 -7.43 -2.48
N GLY A 367 -21.98 -7.07 -3.49
CA GLY A 367 -22.06 -7.64 -4.83
C GLY A 367 -21.29 -8.96 -4.97
N PRO A 368 -21.39 -9.59 -6.14
CA PRO A 368 -20.70 -10.85 -6.41
C PRO A 368 -19.18 -10.70 -6.61
N HIS A 369 -18.69 -9.49 -6.87
CA HIS A 369 -17.29 -9.20 -7.17
C HIS A 369 -16.74 -8.05 -6.32
N PRO A 370 -16.79 -8.15 -4.97
CA PRO A 370 -16.39 -7.05 -4.10
C PRO A 370 -14.93 -6.69 -4.32
N PHE A 371 -14.66 -5.42 -4.67
CA PHE A 371 -13.34 -4.96 -5.04
C PHE A 371 -12.91 -3.76 -4.20
N LEU A 372 -11.70 -3.84 -3.59
CA LEU A 372 -11.16 -2.81 -2.70
C LEU A 372 -12.17 -2.40 -1.62
N SER A 373 -12.57 -3.36 -0.80
CA SER A 373 -13.69 -3.24 0.15
C SER A 373 -13.48 -2.18 1.24
N SER A 374 -12.24 -1.76 1.54
CA SER A 374 -11.98 -0.60 2.41
C SER A 374 -12.22 0.75 1.72
N GLY A 375 -12.25 0.76 0.39
CA GLY A 375 -12.17 1.97 -0.42
C GLY A 375 -10.75 2.25 -0.93
N GLY A 376 -9.78 1.40 -0.60
CA GLY A 376 -8.38 1.59 -1.00
C GLY A 376 -7.80 2.92 -0.51
N ASN A 377 -6.74 3.38 -1.15
CA ASN A 377 -6.14 4.69 -0.87
C ASN A 377 -7.00 5.85 -1.40
N ASN A 378 -7.70 5.64 -2.51
CA ASN A 378 -8.55 6.66 -3.09
C ASN A 378 -9.75 6.98 -2.18
N GLY A 379 -10.40 5.95 -1.62
CA GLY A 379 -11.57 6.11 -0.75
C GLY A 379 -11.24 6.33 0.73
N THR A 380 -10.04 5.97 1.22
CA THR A 380 -9.70 6.18 2.66
C THR A 380 -8.75 7.35 2.90
N GLY A 381 -8.14 7.89 1.86
CA GLY A 381 -6.93 8.70 1.94
C GLY A 381 -5.68 7.83 1.80
N ARG A 382 -4.56 8.40 1.41
CA ARG A 382 -3.33 7.68 1.12
C ARG A 382 -2.70 7.07 2.37
N THR A 383 -3.29 5.98 2.85
CA THR A 383 -2.78 5.26 4.02
C THR A 383 -1.83 4.14 3.63
N ARG A 384 -1.96 3.60 2.42
CA ARG A 384 -1.31 2.39 1.90
C ARG A 384 -1.54 1.15 2.76
N ALA A 385 -1.58 1.31 4.08
CA ALA A 385 -1.86 0.24 5.03
C ALA A 385 -3.29 -0.32 4.87
N CYS A 386 -4.23 0.48 4.34
CA CYS A 386 -5.62 0.09 4.12
C CYS A 386 -5.79 -1.20 3.29
N LEU A 387 -4.90 -1.44 2.34
CA LEU A 387 -4.95 -2.62 1.48
C LEU A 387 -4.68 -3.91 2.27
N PHE A 388 -3.74 -3.84 3.19
CA PHE A 388 -3.36 -4.96 4.05
C PHE A 388 -4.34 -5.14 5.22
N SER A 389 -4.69 -4.05 5.92
CA SER A 389 -5.62 -4.13 7.05
C SER A 389 -7.00 -4.62 6.63
N ASP A 390 -7.52 -4.16 5.48
CA ASP A 390 -8.79 -4.66 4.94
C ASP A 390 -8.73 -6.16 4.67
N SER A 391 -7.65 -6.65 4.08
CA SER A 391 -7.44 -8.08 3.87
C SER A 391 -7.54 -8.87 5.19
N LEU A 392 -6.91 -8.37 6.26
CA LEU A 392 -6.98 -9.01 7.57
C LEU A 392 -8.39 -8.95 8.18
N GLU A 393 -9.07 -7.81 8.09
CA GLU A 393 -10.42 -7.62 8.63
C GLU A 393 -11.44 -8.50 7.89
N GLN A 394 -11.37 -8.57 6.56
CA GLN A 394 -12.25 -9.44 5.76
C GLN A 394 -12.05 -10.91 6.13
N LEU A 395 -10.80 -11.37 6.21
CA LEU A 395 -10.51 -12.75 6.57
C LEU A 395 -10.89 -13.09 8.02
N ARG A 396 -10.81 -12.13 8.94
CA ARG A 396 -11.23 -12.33 10.35
C ARG A 396 -12.75 -12.26 10.52
N GLY A 397 -13.49 -11.68 9.57
CA GLY A 397 -14.91 -11.39 9.71
C GLY A 397 -15.18 -10.18 10.61
N THR A 398 -14.25 -9.23 10.65
CA THR A 398 -14.29 -8.04 11.53
C THR A 398 -14.42 -6.72 10.77
N ALA A 399 -14.65 -6.77 9.45
CA ALA A 399 -14.74 -5.58 8.61
C ALA A 399 -16.04 -4.75 8.82
N GLY A 400 -16.96 -5.20 9.69
CA GLY A 400 -18.20 -4.48 10.04
C GLY A 400 -19.08 -4.24 8.82
N ALA A 401 -19.48 -2.98 8.59
CA ALA A 401 -20.34 -2.59 7.45
C ALA A 401 -19.69 -2.84 6.05
N ARG A 402 -18.40 -3.17 6.02
CA ARG A 402 -17.66 -3.49 4.80
C ARG A 402 -17.43 -4.98 4.60
N GLN A 403 -17.92 -5.81 5.53
CA GLN A 403 -17.75 -7.25 5.40
C GLN A 403 -18.39 -7.72 4.11
N VAL A 404 -17.59 -8.37 3.26
CA VAL A 404 -18.10 -8.95 2.02
C VAL A 404 -19.02 -10.12 2.31
N THR A 405 -19.99 -10.33 1.43
CA THR A 405 -20.98 -11.42 1.55
C THR A 405 -20.54 -12.72 0.84
N VAL A 406 -19.52 -12.61 0.00
CA VAL A 406 -18.89 -13.76 -0.66
C VAL A 406 -17.89 -14.45 0.26
N ARG A 407 -17.39 -15.61 -0.17
CA ARG A 407 -16.29 -16.30 0.53
C ARG A 407 -15.12 -15.35 0.77
N ALA A 408 -14.49 -15.44 1.92
CA ALA A 408 -13.32 -14.65 2.31
C ALA A 408 -12.35 -15.52 3.11
N ASP A 409 -11.70 -16.49 2.45
CA ASP A 409 -10.71 -17.39 3.05
C ASP A 409 -9.29 -17.03 2.65
N THR A 410 -9.12 -16.37 1.49
CA THR A 410 -7.84 -15.92 0.96
C THR A 410 -7.89 -14.46 0.55
N ALA A 411 -6.78 -13.75 0.71
CA ALA A 411 -6.66 -12.36 0.28
C ALA A 411 -5.28 -12.10 -0.32
N LEU A 412 -5.26 -11.31 -1.40
CA LEU A 412 -4.05 -10.85 -2.05
C LEU A 412 -3.99 -9.32 -1.95
N ALA A 413 -3.00 -8.80 -1.26
CA ALA A 413 -2.80 -7.36 -1.09
C ALA A 413 -1.43 -6.92 -1.56
N GLY A 414 -1.37 -5.75 -2.19
CA GLY A 414 -0.10 -5.21 -2.65
C GLY A 414 -0.11 -3.69 -2.83
N CYS A 415 1.07 -3.12 -2.86
CA CYS A 415 1.23 -1.68 -2.91
C CYS A 415 2.38 -1.26 -3.83
N ASN A 416 2.26 -0.09 -4.39
CA ASN A 416 3.16 0.65 -5.26
C ASN A 416 2.92 0.41 -6.76
N THR A 417 3.75 1.03 -7.63
CA THR A 417 3.59 1.02 -9.09
C THR A 417 3.81 -0.37 -9.69
N PRO A 418 3.22 -0.69 -10.83
CA PRO A 418 3.30 -2.03 -11.43
C PRO A 418 4.72 -2.60 -11.58
N ASP A 419 5.70 -1.76 -11.87
CA ASP A 419 7.09 -2.15 -12.06
C ASP A 419 7.91 -2.19 -10.75
N SER A 420 7.34 -1.72 -9.64
CA SER A 420 8.03 -1.62 -8.34
C SER A 420 7.10 -1.91 -7.17
N CYS A 421 6.23 -2.89 -7.30
CA CYS A 421 5.27 -3.28 -6.26
C CYS A 421 5.69 -4.54 -5.51
N GLY A 422 5.14 -4.69 -4.30
CA GLY A 422 5.24 -5.91 -3.52
C GLY A 422 3.85 -6.37 -3.08
N PHE A 423 3.61 -7.66 -3.15
CA PHE A 423 2.36 -8.31 -2.79
C PHE A 423 2.56 -9.39 -1.73
N VAL A 424 1.52 -9.62 -0.95
CA VAL A 424 1.46 -10.69 0.07
C VAL A 424 0.15 -11.44 -0.10
N MET A 425 0.24 -12.77 -0.06
CA MET A 425 -0.89 -13.68 -0.05
C MET A 425 -1.21 -14.08 1.39
N PHE A 426 -2.44 -13.80 1.81
CA PHE A 426 -2.97 -14.13 3.12
C PHE A 426 -4.02 -15.24 3.04
N SER A 427 -4.16 -16.02 4.12
CA SER A 427 -5.18 -17.05 4.22
C SER A 427 -5.62 -17.28 5.67
N LYS A 428 -6.88 -17.68 5.85
CA LYS A 428 -7.37 -18.22 7.13
C LYS A 428 -6.75 -19.58 7.48
N HIS A 429 -6.20 -20.27 6.49
CA HIS A 429 -5.68 -21.62 6.61
C HIS A 429 -4.19 -21.66 6.28
N PRO A 430 -3.39 -22.44 7.00
CA PRO A 430 -1.95 -22.52 6.77
C PRO A 430 -1.58 -23.29 5.49
N ASN A 431 -2.53 -24.08 4.92
CA ASN A 431 -2.32 -24.97 3.78
C ASN A 431 -3.20 -24.61 2.60
#